data_ca4da631022cb7abc43bc1c4b2d427bb
#
_entry.id   ca4da631022cb7abc43bc1c4b2d427bb
#
_cell.length_a   1.000
_cell.length_b   1.000
_cell.length_c   1.000
_cell.angle_alpha   90.00
_cell.angle_beta   90.00
_cell.angle_gamma   90.00
#
_symmetry.space_group_name_H-M   'P 1'
#
loop_
_entity.id
_entity.type
_entity.pdbx_description
1 polymer ?
#
loop_
_entity_poly.entity_id
_entity_poly.type
_entity_poly.pdbx_seq_one_letter_code
_entity_poly.pdbx_strand_id
1 'polypeptide(L)'
;MKKTILASTLGLAALGAHAQSSVTLYGIVDTGIGYQSSSAALGSNSGGHAVVKMVQGVWAGSRFGLKGAEDLGGGTRAIFQLEEGFNSANGAQSTTNLMFSRAAYVGLANQQYGTLTMGRQYAPYYSLLAPYSPTNWLTGAYGAHPGDLDSLDTIYRINNAVVYTSPNISGFTVSGMYALGGVAGSTNAGSSWSVAANYIRGPVGLAVGFERLNNSTSGGGAWGANSTANSNGEPGVSGITNGFQTAQAQQRFAVTGGYAFNSQWDISASWSNVQYVAGAGSKFFDTQIWNTGGVVLHYKPLTALDLAAGYSYTRATRANGITSAASYRQFNLSQYYTLSKRTGLYFVEAYQRAGGQTLGTNGAGNIIDATADIGDGQNSAPSSSRSQVAGAIGIIHRF
;
A
#
# COMPACT_ATOMS: atom_id res chain seq x y z
N MET A 1 -34.41 -55.58 -19.27
CA MET A 1 -33.56 -55.22 -18.12
C MET A 1 -32.33 -54.34 -18.43
N LYS A 2 -31.87 -54.18 -19.69
CA LYS A 2 -30.69 -53.34 -20.02
C LYS A 2 -30.96 -51.84 -20.20
N LYS A 3 -32.23 -51.41 -20.33
CA LYS A 3 -32.60 -49.97 -20.49
C LYS A 3 -32.86 -49.22 -19.18
N THR A 4 -33.11 -49.93 -18.11
CA THR A 4 -33.35 -49.34 -16.76
C THR A 4 -32.09 -49.03 -16.01
N ILE A 5 -30.94 -49.67 -16.31
CA ILE A 5 -29.64 -49.43 -15.66
C ILE A 5 -28.99 -48.16 -16.22
N LEU A 6 -29.26 -47.80 -17.50
CA LEU A 6 -28.66 -46.59 -18.08
C LEU A 6 -29.33 -45.27 -17.58
N ALA A 7 -30.61 -45.35 -17.19
CA ALA A 7 -31.33 -44.19 -16.65
C ALA A 7 -30.98 -43.87 -15.19
N SER A 8 -30.59 -44.90 -14.41
CA SER A 8 -30.16 -44.70 -13.02
C SER A 8 -28.73 -44.19 -12.89
N THR A 9 -27.84 -44.46 -13.84
CA THR A 9 -26.46 -43.89 -13.84
C THR A 9 -26.42 -42.44 -14.31
N LEU A 10 -27.32 -42.01 -15.21
CA LEU A 10 -27.44 -40.57 -15.56
C LEU A 10 -28.09 -39.74 -14.44
N GLY A 11 -28.98 -40.32 -13.64
CA GLY A 11 -29.61 -39.65 -12.53
C GLY A 11 -28.68 -39.37 -11.35
N LEU A 12 -27.64 -40.21 -11.12
CA LEU A 12 -26.64 -40.02 -10.10
C LEU A 12 -25.53 -39.01 -10.49
N ALA A 13 -25.28 -38.83 -11.80
CA ALA A 13 -24.36 -37.83 -12.30
C ALA A 13 -24.90 -36.39 -12.22
N ALA A 14 -26.24 -36.24 -12.16
CA ALA A 14 -26.86 -34.89 -12.02
C ALA A 14 -26.96 -34.35 -10.58
N LEU A 15 -26.66 -35.18 -9.56
CA LEU A 15 -26.70 -34.74 -8.15
C LEU A 15 -25.37 -34.16 -7.67
N GLY A 16 -24.32 -34.13 -8.49
CA GLY A 16 -23.00 -33.62 -8.15
C GLY A 16 -22.65 -32.20 -8.60
N ALA A 17 -23.56 -31.50 -9.30
CA ALA A 17 -23.24 -30.24 -9.95
C ALA A 17 -23.97 -29.04 -9.33
N HIS A 18 -23.94 -28.89 -8.02
CA HIS A 18 -24.25 -27.63 -7.37
C HIS A 18 -22.97 -27.00 -6.83
N ALA A 19 -21.97 -26.80 -7.70
CA ALA A 19 -20.92 -25.83 -7.43
C ALA A 19 -21.59 -24.44 -7.45
N GLN A 20 -21.90 -23.91 -6.28
CA GLN A 20 -22.50 -22.57 -6.16
C GLN A 20 -21.41 -21.54 -6.47
N SER A 21 -21.18 -21.30 -7.75
CA SER A 21 -20.26 -20.27 -8.23
C SER A 21 -20.88 -18.90 -7.99
N SER A 22 -20.17 -18.03 -7.29
CA SER A 22 -20.61 -16.65 -7.11
C SER A 22 -19.60 -15.68 -7.72
N VAL A 23 -20.10 -14.74 -8.51
CA VAL A 23 -19.30 -13.60 -8.99
C VAL A 23 -19.93 -12.33 -8.47
N THR A 24 -19.15 -11.50 -7.84
CA THR A 24 -19.57 -10.23 -7.25
C THR A 24 -18.85 -9.09 -7.95
N LEU A 25 -19.61 -8.14 -8.49
CA LEU A 25 -19.13 -6.82 -8.86
C LEU A 25 -19.11 -5.95 -7.60
N TYR A 26 -18.03 -5.21 -7.37
CA TYR A 26 -17.88 -4.30 -6.26
C TYR A 26 -17.03 -3.10 -6.66
N GLY A 27 -17.10 -2.02 -5.89
CA GLY A 27 -16.27 -0.87 -6.16
C GLY A 27 -16.38 0.25 -5.14
N ILE A 28 -15.54 1.25 -5.36
CA ILE A 28 -15.46 2.50 -4.60
C ILE A 28 -15.28 3.65 -5.59
N VAL A 29 -16.05 4.69 -5.42
CA VAL A 29 -15.82 6.00 -6.04
C VAL A 29 -15.55 6.98 -4.93
N ASP A 30 -14.38 7.58 -4.94
CA ASP A 30 -13.92 8.57 -3.98
C ASP A 30 -13.38 9.78 -4.74
N THR A 31 -13.94 10.95 -4.48
CA THR A 31 -13.56 12.20 -5.14
C THR A 31 -13.74 13.38 -4.19
N GLY A 32 -12.91 14.39 -4.37
CA GLY A 32 -12.93 15.58 -3.51
C GLY A 32 -12.22 16.77 -4.12
N ILE A 33 -12.12 17.83 -3.34
CA ILE A 33 -11.33 19.02 -3.63
C ILE A 33 -10.20 19.06 -2.62
N GLY A 34 -8.96 19.19 -3.11
CA GLY A 34 -7.76 19.27 -2.30
C GLY A 34 -7.03 20.60 -2.48
N TYR A 35 -6.37 21.00 -1.40
CA TYR A 35 -5.46 22.14 -1.34
C TYR A 35 -4.09 21.68 -0.89
N GLN A 36 -3.04 22.21 -1.50
CA GLN A 36 -1.66 22.12 -1.03
C GLN A 36 -1.02 23.50 -1.07
N SER A 37 -0.33 23.89 -0.01
CA SER A 37 0.35 25.19 0.11
C SER A 37 1.56 25.33 -0.82
N SER A 38 2.13 24.20 -1.26
CA SER A 38 3.24 24.16 -2.22
C SER A 38 3.18 22.85 -3.00
N SER A 39 3.22 22.94 -4.32
CA SER A 39 3.32 21.83 -5.25
C SER A 39 4.47 22.10 -6.20
N ALA A 40 5.52 21.30 -6.15
CA ALA A 40 6.73 21.40 -6.95
C ALA A 40 6.96 20.14 -7.77
N ALA A 41 7.82 20.22 -8.77
CA ALA A 41 8.29 19.04 -9.48
C ALA A 41 9.13 18.14 -8.55
N LEU A 42 9.08 16.85 -8.78
CA LEU A 42 9.85 15.86 -8.05
C LEU A 42 11.36 16.20 -8.12
N GLY A 43 12.03 16.22 -6.97
CA GLY A 43 13.46 16.55 -6.86
C GLY A 43 13.78 18.05 -6.95
N SER A 44 12.77 18.93 -7.02
CA SER A 44 12.96 20.37 -7.01
C SER A 44 12.78 20.96 -5.62
N ASN A 45 13.65 21.88 -5.24
CA ASN A 45 13.55 22.69 -4.02
C ASN A 45 13.21 24.16 -4.31
N SER A 46 12.65 24.45 -5.49
CA SER A 46 12.24 25.79 -5.92
C SER A 46 11.00 25.71 -6.81
N GLY A 47 10.34 26.87 -7.02
CA GLY A 47 9.25 27.01 -7.99
C GLY A 47 7.92 26.37 -7.58
N GLY A 48 7.77 25.91 -6.34
CA GLY A 48 6.50 25.38 -5.86
C GLY A 48 5.49 26.48 -5.52
N HIS A 49 4.24 26.27 -5.94
CA HIS A 49 3.12 27.20 -5.70
C HIS A 49 1.96 26.49 -5.04
N ALA A 50 1.09 27.26 -4.39
CA ALA A 50 -0.17 26.73 -3.86
C ALA A 50 -1.06 26.23 -5.00
N VAL A 51 -1.76 25.12 -4.76
CA VAL A 51 -2.68 24.53 -5.74
C VAL A 51 -3.98 24.10 -5.08
N VAL A 52 -5.08 24.36 -5.77
CA VAL A 52 -6.40 23.78 -5.51
C VAL A 52 -6.76 22.93 -6.71
N LYS A 53 -7.12 21.66 -6.48
CA LYS A 53 -7.44 20.73 -7.57
C LYS A 53 -8.48 19.70 -7.15
N MET A 54 -9.13 19.09 -8.15
CA MET A 54 -9.83 17.83 -7.88
C MET A 54 -8.82 16.78 -7.44
N VAL A 55 -9.15 16.06 -6.38
CA VAL A 55 -8.38 14.91 -5.88
C VAL A 55 -9.27 13.67 -5.90
N GLN A 56 -8.65 12.52 -6.03
CA GLN A 56 -9.35 11.25 -6.11
C GLN A 56 -8.72 10.22 -5.18
N GLY A 57 -9.55 9.37 -4.57
CA GLY A 57 -9.03 8.30 -3.74
C GLY A 57 -8.29 8.77 -2.49
N VAL A 58 -8.64 9.94 -1.94
CA VAL A 58 -7.99 10.49 -0.73
C VAL A 58 -8.34 9.65 0.49
N TRP A 59 -9.59 9.24 0.63
CA TRP A 59 -10.01 8.33 1.69
C TRP A 59 -9.73 6.86 1.32
N ALA A 60 -10.07 6.47 0.09
CA ALA A 60 -9.74 5.14 -0.42
C ALA A 60 -9.68 5.17 -1.96
N GLY A 61 -8.59 4.73 -2.56
CA GLY A 61 -8.39 4.74 -4.01
C GLY A 61 -9.60 4.23 -4.77
N SER A 62 -10.14 5.03 -5.71
CA SER A 62 -11.27 4.67 -6.56
C SER A 62 -10.97 3.41 -7.36
N ARG A 63 -11.90 2.47 -7.35
CA ARG A 63 -11.71 1.14 -7.96
C ARG A 63 -13.03 0.48 -8.30
N PHE A 64 -12.98 -0.44 -9.25
CA PHE A 64 -14.03 -1.45 -9.42
C PHE A 64 -13.38 -2.81 -9.67
N GLY A 65 -14.08 -3.89 -9.36
CA GLY A 65 -13.54 -5.22 -9.52
C GLY A 65 -14.60 -6.31 -9.56
N LEU A 66 -14.14 -7.46 -10.03
CA LEU A 66 -14.86 -8.71 -9.99
C LEU A 66 -14.12 -9.67 -9.08
N LYS A 67 -14.81 -10.31 -8.16
CA LYS A 67 -14.31 -11.43 -7.37
C LYS A 67 -15.28 -12.59 -7.42
N GLY A 68 -14.75 -13.79 -7.43
CA GLY A 68 -15.57 -14.99 -7.46
C GLY A 68 -14.99 -16.12 -6.65
N ALA A 69 -15.86 -17.05 -6.32
CA ALA A 69 -15.52 -18.31 -5.67
C ALA A 69 -16.35 -19.43 -6.26
N GLU A 70 -15.71 -20.58 -6.49
CA GLU A 70 -16.30 -21.84 -6.90
C GLU A 70 -15.99 -22.89 -5.84
N ASP A 71 -17.01 -23.57 -5.33
CA ASP A 71 -16.83 -24.66 -4.38
C ASP A 71 -16.35 -25.91 -5.10
N LEU A 72 -15.17 -26.41 -4.73
CA LEU A 72 -14.57 -27.61 -5.30
C LEU A 72 -14.84 -28.86 -4.43
N GLY A 73 -15.60 -28.70 -3.35
CA GLY A 73 -15.83 -29.77 -2.36
C GLY A 73 -14.70 -29.87 -1.32
N GLY A 74 -14.95 -30.65 -0.27
CA GLY A 74 -13.97 -30.86 0.81
C GLY A 74 -13.54 -29.59 1.57
N GLY A 75 -14.35 -28.52 1.55
CA GLY A 75 -14.04 -27.22 2.14
C GLY A 75 -13.05 -26.38 1.33
N THR A 76 -12.73 -26.81 0.10
CA THR A 76 -11.81 -26.11 -0.81
C THR A 76 -12.60 -25.30 -1.84
N ARG A 77 -12.16 -24.09 -2.12
CA ARG A 77 -12.74 -23.21 -3.15
C ARG A 77 -11.66 -22.71 -4.09
N ALA A 78 -11.94 -22.68 -5.37
CA ALA A 78 -11.20 -21.85 -6.32
C ALA A 78 -11.68 -20.40 -6.15
N ILE A 79 -10.74 -19.46 -6.12
CA ILE A 79 -11.03 -18.03 -5.96
C ILE A 79 -10.31 -17.22 -7.02
N PHE A 80 -10.88 -16.09 -7.41
CA PHE A 80 -10.18 -15.10 -8.22
C PHE A 80 -10.58 -13.69 -7.84
N GLN A 81 -9.72 -12.73 -8.17
CA GLN A 81 -10.00 -11.30 -8.08
C GLN A 81 -9.33 -10.56 -9.23
N LEU A 82 -10.12 -9.69 -9.87
CA LEU A 82 -9.68 -8.73 -10.88
C LEU A 82 -10.12 -7.35 -10.39
N GLU A 83 -9.18 -6.42 -10.17
CA GLU A 83 -9.49 -5.09 -9.63
C GLU A 83 -8.72 -4.02 -10.38
N GLU A 84 -9.45 -3.06 -10.94
CA GLU A 84 -8.91 -1.88 -11.59
C GLU A 84 -9.04 -0.65 -10.70
N GLY A 85 -7.98 0.16 -10.68
CA GLY A 85 -7.98 1.49 -10.08
C GLY A 85 -8.22 2.56 -11.14
N PHE A 86 -9.03 3.55 -10.86
CA PHE A 86 -9.29 4.64 -11.80
C PHE A 86 -9.26 6.00 -11.11
N ASN A 87 -9.04 7.03 -11.92
CA ASN A 87 -9.09 8.42 -11.49
C ASN A 87 -10.52 8.94 -11.66
N SER A 88 -11.25 9.15 -10.57
CA SER A 88 -12.63 9.64 -10.58
C SER A 88 -12.77 11.09 -11.08
N ALA A 89 -11.68 11.86 -11.11
CA ALA A 89 -11.71 13.24 -11.60
C ALA A 89 -11.70 13.35 -13.14
N ASN A 90 -11.16 12.34 -13.86
CA ASN A 90 -11.02 12.41 -15.32
C ASN A 90 -11.33 11.08 -16.05
N GLY A 91 -11.64 10.00 -15.31
CA GLY A 91 -11.98 8.70 -15.88
C GLY A 91 -10.77 7.85 -16.35
N ALA A 92 -9.52 8.32 -16.18
CA ALA A 92 -8.35 7.58 -16.60
C ALA A 92 -8.07 6.39 -15.68
N GLN A 93 -7.35 5.36 -16.20
CA GLN A 93 -6.76 4.31 -15.37
C GLN A 93 -5.81 4.90 -14.34
N SER A 94 -5.78 4.35 -13.12
CA SER A 94 -4.85 4.81 -12.07
C SER A 94 -3.40 4.53 -12.43
N THR A 95 -3.14 3.51 -13.25
CA THR A 95 -1.82 3.17 -13.78
C THR A 95 -1.94 2.95 -15.28
N THR A 96 -1.23 3.76 -16.06
CA THR A 96 -1.27 3.72 -17.53
C THR A 96 -0.88 2.34 -18.06
N ASN A 97 -1.62 1.84 -19.04
CA ASN A 97 -1.40 0.56 -19.72
C ASN A 97 -1.53 -0.68 -18.82
N LEU A 98 -2.24 -0.59 -17.72
CA LEU A 98 -2.45 -1.70 -16.81
C LEU A 98 -3.94 -1.85 -16.46
N MET A 99 -4.62 -2.78 -17.11
CA MET A 99 -6.08 -2.96 -17.02
C MET A 99 -6.56 -3.37 -15.62
N PHE A 100 -5.78 -4.19 -14.90
CA PHE A 100 -6.08 -4.60 -13.54
C PHE A 100 -4.94 -4.18 -12.62
N SER A 101 -4.84 -2.87 -12.42
CA SER A 101 -3.71 -2.24 -11.73
C SER A 101 -3.60 -2.63 -10.26
N ARG A 102 -4.68 -3.08 -9.61
CA ARG A 102 -4.74 -3.33 -8.17
C ARG A 102 -4.69 -4.81 -7.80
N ALA A 103 -5.41 -5.66 -8.53
CA ALA A 103 -5.36 -7.11 -8.33
C ALA A 103 -5.70 -7.84 -9.62
N ALA A 104 -4.96 -8.93 -9.91
CA ALA A 104 -5.24 -9.90 -10.97
C ALA A 104 -4.63 -11.23 -10.54
N TYR A 105 -5.41 -12.02 -9.81
CA TYR A 105 -4.95 -13.32 -9.31
C TYR A 105 -6.04 -14.38 -9.30
N VAL A 106 -5.60 -15.63 -9.27
CA VAL A 106 -6.40 -16.82 -9.03
C VAL A 106 -5.76 -17.63 -7.90
N GLY A 107 -6.54 -18.45 -7.20
CA GLY A 107 -6.00 -19.27 -6.14
C GLY A 107 -6.96 -20.30 -5.58
N LEU A 108 -6.47 -20.99 -4.56
CA LEU A 108 -7.24 -21.97 -3.78
C LEU A 108 -7.33 -21.50 -2.34
N ALA A 109 -8.52 -21.58 -1.76
CA ALA A 109 -8.79 -21.25 -0.38
C ALA A 109 -9.43 -22.43 0.34
N ASN A 110 -8.91 -22.77 1.52
CA ASN A 110 -9.45 -23.82 2.39
C ASN A 110 -9.39 -23.34 3.85
N GLN A 111 -10.46 -23.55 4.61
CA GLN A 111 -10.52 -23.09 6.00
C GLN A 111 -9.48 -23.76 6.92
N GLN A 112 -9.10 -24.98 6.62
CA GLN A 112 -8.13 -25.76 7.42
C GLN A 112 -6.70 -25.52 6.97
N TYR A 113 -6.47 -25.36 5.66
CA TYR A 113 -5.13 -25.30 5.08
C TYR A 113 -4.68 -23.89 4.66
N GLY A 114 -5.57 -22.88 4.73
CA GLY A 114 -5.26 -21.52 4.34
C GLY A 114 -5.53 -21.23 2.87
N THR A 115 -4.88 -20.21 2.36
CA THR A 115 -5.12 -19.67 1.01
C THR A 115 -3.80 -19.58 0.26
N LEU A 116 -3.77 -20.09 -0.98
CA LEU A 116 -2.66 -19.94 -1.93
C LEU A 116 -3.17 -19.19 -3.15
N THR A 117 -2.55 -18.07 -3.51
CA THR A 117 -2.91 -17.24 -4.66
C THR A 117 -1.71 -16.97 -5.56
N MET A 118 -1.96 -16.81 -6.85
CA MET A 118 -0.94 -16.53 -7.86
C MET A 118 -1.40 -15.40 -8.78
N GLY A 119 -0.55 -14.40 -8.99
CA GLY A 119 -0.81 -13.23 -9.84
C GLY A 119 -0.38 -11.91 -9.20
N ARG A 120 -0.93 -10.81 -9.72
CA ARG A 120 -0.69 -9.46 -9.19
C ARG A 120 -1.55 -9.21 -7.96
N GLN A 121 -0.93 -8.84 -6.86
CA GLN A 121 -1.60 -8.64 -5.58
C GLN A 121 -0.76 -7.85 -4.59
N TYR A 122 -1.31 -7.57 -3.41
CA TYR A 122 -0.56 -6.97 -2.30
C TYR A 122 0.43 -7.94 -1.69
N ALA A 123 1.56 -7.40 -1.21
CA ALA A 123 2.49 -8.16 -0.37
C ALA A 123 1.90 -8.42 1.03
N PRO A 124 2.25 -9.55 1.68
CA PRO A 124 1.91 -9.82 3.08
C PRO A 124 2.30 -8.70 4.04
N TYR A 125 3.44 -8.05 3.83
CA TYR A 125 3.88 -6.88 4.58
C TYR A 125 2.76 -5.83 4.70
N TYR A 126 2.15 -5.44 3.56
CA TYR A 126 1.02 -4.52 3.59
C TYR A 126 -0.25 -5.17 4.15
N SER A 127 -0.64 -6.33 3.62
CA SER A 127 -1.96 -6.92 3.89
C SER A 127 -2.20 -7.21 5.37
N LEU A 128 -1.15 -7.58 6.13
CA LEU A 128 -1.27 -7.90 7.55
C LEU A 128 -1.00 -6.70 8.46
N LEU A 129 -0.22 -5.71 8.02
CA LEU A 129 0.12 -4.53 8.83
C LEU A 129 -0.86 -3.35 8.65
N ALA A 130 -1.49 -3.23 7.49
CA ALA A 130 -2.39 -2.13 7.13
C ALA A 130 -3.54 -1.87 8.12
N PRO A 131 -4.14 -2.88 8.78
CA PRO A 131 -5.21 -2.60 9.76
C PRO A 131 -4.80 -1.66 10.90
N TYR A 132 -3.51 -1.55 11.20
CA TYR A 132 -2.96 -0.69 12.26
C TYR A 132 -2.02 0.38 11.72
N SER A 133 -1.98 0.59 10.41
CA SER A 133 -1.22 1.67 9.79
C SER A 133 -1.92 3.02 10.01
N PRO A 134 -1.19 4.14 9.87
CA PRO A 134 -1.80 5.46 10.03
C PRO A 134 -2.97 5.68 9.05
N THR A 135 -2.91 5.09 7.87
CA THR A 135 -3.93 5.27 6.82
C THR A 135 -5.25 4.56 7.10
N ASN A 136 -5.34 3.76 8.13
CA ASN A 136 -6.61 3.19 8.58
C ASN A 136 -7.61 4.30 8.98
N TRP A 137 -7.15 5.36 9.64
CA TRP A 137 -7.98 6.50 10.06
C TRP A 137 -7.57 7.85 9.46
N LEU A 138 -6.30 8.06 9.19
CA LEU A 138 -5.81 9.33 8.64
C LEU A 138 -5.85 9.39 7.12
N THR A 139 -5.90 8.25 6.47
CA THR A 139 -6.02 7.98 5.05
C THR A 139 -4.91 8.44 4.12
N GLY A 140 -4.73 7.65 3.07
CA GLY A 140 -3.63 7.58 2.14
C GLY A 140 -3.01 8.87 1.64
N ALA A 141 -3.76 9.68 0.90
CA ALA A 141 -3.14 10.81 0.20
C ALA A 141 -2.50 11.84 1.13
N TYR A 142 -3.00 12.00 2.36
CA TYR A 142 -2.44 12.97 3.30
C TYR A 142 -2.08 12.37 4.65
N GLY A 143 -2.58 11.18 4.96
CA GLY A 143 -2.36 10.52 6.24
C GLY A 143 -1.20 9.53 6.28
N ALA A 144 -0.72 9.08 5.11
CA ALA A 144 0.45 8.22 5.01
C ALA A 144 1.66 8.84 5.74
N HIS A 145 2.57 8.03 6.21
CA HIS A 145 3.88 8.50 6.62
C HIS A 145 4.53 9.28 5.48
N PRO A 146 5.43 10.26 5.76
CA PRO A 146 6.00 11.12 4.73
C PRO A 146 6.41 10.36 3.47
N GLY A 147 5.80 10.73 2.30
CA GLY A 147 6.05 10.13 1.01
C GLY A 147 5.71 8.64 0.88
N ASP A 148 4.87 8.08 1.75
CA ASP A 148 4.62 6.63 1.91
C ASP A 148 5.89 5.78 1.87
N LEU A 149 6.96 6.31 2.46
CA LEU A 149 8.31 5.73 2.45
C LEU A 149 8.34 4.26 2.86
N ASP A 150 7.52 3.90 3.84
CA ASP A 150 7.43 2.55 4.39
C ASP A 150 6.34 1.68 3.75
N SER A 151 5.60 2.21 2.79
CA SER A 151 4.53 1.50 2.07
C SER A 151 3.43 0.93 2.98
N LEU A 152 3.14 1.59 4.09
CA LEU A 152 2.03 1.22 4.96
C LEU A 152 0.68 1.76 4.45
N ASP A 153 0.68 2.68 3.47
CA ASP A 153 -0.48 3.02 2.64
C ASP A 153 -0.54 2.21 1.36
N THR A 154 0.58 1.88 0.83
CA THR A 154 0.95 1.18 -0.40
C THR A 154 0.32 1.70 -1.69
N ILE A 155 1.14 2.40 -2.44
CA ILE A 155 0.82 2.88 -3.79
C ILE A 155 1.12 1.85 -4.88
N TYR A 156 1.76 0.72 -4.57
CA TYR A 156 2.13 -0.30 -5.55
C TYR A 156 1.68 -1.71 -5.13
N ARG A 157 1.72 -2.64 -6.08
CA ARG A 157 1.40 -4.07 -5.95
C ARG A 157 2.54 -4.88 -6.51
N ILE A 158 2.58 -6.15 -6.15
CA ILE A 158 3.62 -7.08 -6.59
C ILE A 158 3.09 -7.92 -7.74
N ASN A 159 3.82 -7.91 -8.86
CA ASN A 159 3.57 -8.75 -10.03
C ASN A 159 4.17 -10.14 -9.85
N ASN A 160 3.64 -11.13 -10.58
CA ASN A 160 4.18 -12.49 -10.65
C ASN A 160 4.35 -13.15 -9.27
N ALA A 161 3.49 -12.78 -8.32
CA ALA A 161 3.57 -13.20 -6.94
C ALA A 161 2.85 -14.53 -6.71
N VAL A 162 3.46 -15.40 -5.90
CA VAL A 162 2.82 -16.53 -5.24
C VAL A 162 2.73 -16.18 -3.76
N VAL A 163 1.52 -16.19 -3.21
CA VAL A 163 1.25 -15.82 -1.81
C VAL A 163 0.54 -16.96 -1.12
N TYR A 164 1.06 -17.36 0.04
CA TYR A 164 0.37 -18.25 0.97
C TYR A 164 -0.01 -17.47 2.22
N THR A 165 -1.25 -17.66 2.70
CA THR A 165 -1.74 -17.11 3.97
C THR A 165 -2.36 -18.24 4.78
N SER A 166 -1.90 -18.42 6.01
CA SER A 166 -2.40 -19.45 6.93
C SER A 166 -3.85 -19.19 7.33
N PRO A 167 -4.58 -20.21 7.81
CA PRO A 167 -5.78 -19.98 8.59
C PRO A 167 -5.46 -19.12 9.82
N ASN A 168 -6.50 -18.51 10.42
CA ASN A 168 -6.35 -17.90 11.74
C ASN A 168 -6.29 -19.02 12.80
N ILE A 169 -5.17 -19.10 13.51
CA ILE A 169 -4.94 -20.10 14.56
C ILE A 169 -4.86 -19.37 15.91
N SER A 170 -5.96 -19.38 16.65
CA SER A 170 -6.06 -18.74 17.98
C SER A 170 -5.66 -17.25 17.99
N GLY A 171 -6.00 -16.53 16.94
CA GLY A 171 -5.67 -15.12 16.75
C GLY A 171 -4.44 -14.87 15.87
N PHE A 172 -3.60 -15.84 15.63
CA PHE A 172 -2.42 -15.70 14.77
C PHE A 172 -2.73 -16.02 13.30
N THR A 173 -2.21 -15.19 12.41
CA THR A 173 -2.15 -15.43 10.96
C THR A 173 -0.75 -15.13 10.47
N VAL A 174 -0.20 -15.99 9.63
CA VAL A 174 1.12 -15.84 8.99
C VAL A 174 0.93 -15.85 7.49
N SER A 175 1.66 -15.01 6.77
CA SER A 175 1.64 -14.98 5.31
C SER A 175 3.04 -14.83 4.74
N GLY A 176 3.31 -15.50 3.63
CA GLY A 176 4.57 -15.46 2.90
C GLY A 176 4.33 -15.28 1.41
N MET A 177 5.23 -14.56 0.75
CA MET A 177 5.20 -14.27 -0.68
C MET A 177 6.58 -14.44 -1.30
N TYR A 178 6.59 -14.98 -2.51
CA TYR A 178 7.72 -14.85 -3.44
C TYR A 178 7.20 -14.46 -4.81
N ALA A 179 7.87 -13.51 -5.46
CA ALA A 179 7.53 -13.00 -6.76
C ALA A 179 8.69 -13.15 -7.73
N LEU A 180 8.41 -13.73 -8.90
CA LEU A 180 9.39 -14.10 -9.91
C LEU A 180 9.74 -12.92 -10.81
N GLY A 181 11.00 -12.46 -10.82
CA GLY A 181 11.45 -11.36 -11.65
C GLY A 181 11.48 -11.66 -13.16
N GLY A 182 11.61 -12.93 -13.53
CA GLY A 182 11.62 -13.34 -14.94
C GLY A 182 12.90 -12.93 -15.70
N VAL A 183 13.99 -12.57 -15.01
CA VAL A 183 15.25 -12.19 -15.61
C VAL A 183 16.04 -13.45 -15.99
N ALA A 184 16.33 -13.64 -17.27
CA ALA A 184 17.09 -14.78 -17.76
C ALA A 184 18.49 -14.85 -17.10
N GLY A 185 18.84 -16.04 -16.61
CA GLY A 185 20.11 -16.29 -15.93
C GLY A 185 20.17 -15.83 -14.46
N SER A 186 19.08 -15.26 -13.91
CA SER A 186 19.03 -14.85 -12.51
C SER A 186 17.66 -15.11 -11.89
N THR A 187 17.63 -15.85 -10.80
CA THR A 187 16.42 -16.06 -9.99
C THR A 187 16.15 -14.89 -9.02
N ASN A 188 17.15 -14.07 -8.74
CA ASN A 188 17.07 -12.98 -7.77
C ASN A 188 16.79 -11.61 -8.39
N ALA A 189 17.32 -11.33 -9.59
CA ALA A 189 17.10 -10.04 -10.25
C ALA A 189 15.61 -9.83 -10.54
N GLY A 190 15.08 -8.66 -10.15
CA GLY A 190 13.67 -8.29 -10.29
C GLY A 190 12.71 -9.02 -9.34
N SER A 191 13.18 -10.00 -8.57
CA SER A 191 12.32 -10.72 -7.62
C SER A 191 11.92 -9.87 -6.43
N SER A 192 10.80 -10.24 -5.79
CA SER A 192 10.40 -9.68 -4.50
C SER A 192 10.01 -10.79 -3.55
N TRP A 193 10.21 -10.61 -2.25
CA TRP A 193 9.69 -11.52 -1.25
C TRP A 193 9.25 -10.76 0.01
N SER A 194 8.28 -11.33 0.69
CA SER A 194 7.71 -10.75 1.89
C SER A 194 7.26 -11.85 2.86
N VAL A 195 7.38 -11.58 4.13
CA VAL A 195 6.82 -12.40 5.20
C VAL A 195 6.20 -11.47 6.24
N ALA A 196 5.02 -11.85 6.74
CA ALA A 196 4.36 -11.10 7.80
C ALA A 196 3.54 -12.03 8.70
N ALA A 197 3.35 -11.59 9.93
CA ALA A 197 2.48 -12.23 10.90
C ALA A 197 1.65 -11.18 11.62
N ASN A 198 0.41 -11.52 11.95
CA ASN A 198 -0.39 -10.72 12.86
C ASN A 198 -1.01 -11.57 13.98
N TYR A 199 -1.33 -10.89 15.07
CA TYR A 199 -2.08 -11.43 16.19
C TYR A 199 -3.22 -10.49 16.52
N ILE A 200 -4.45 -11.00 16.46
CA ILE A 200 -5.68 -10.23 16.74
C ILE A 200 -6.52 -11.00 17.74
N ARG A 201 -6.65 -10.45 18.94
CA ARG A 201 -7.49 -11.05 19.99
C ARG A 201 -8.06 -10.01 20.94
N GLY A 202 -9.39 -9.96 21.00
CA GLY A 202 -10.10 -8.96 21.81
C GLY A 202 -9.74 -7.54 21.38
N PRO A 203 -9.37 -6.64 22.32
CA PRO A 203 -9.05 -5.26 21.98
C PRO A 203 -7.65 -5.06 21.40
N VAL A 204 -6.82 -6.10 21.37
CA VAL A 204 -5.40 -6.03 20.97
C VAL A 204 -5.23 -6.53 19.55
N GLY A 205 -4.51 -5.78 18.73
CA GLY A 205 -3.98 -6.22 17.46
C GLY A 205 -2.50 -5.83 17.32
N LEU A 206 -1.69 -6.76 16.86
CA LEU A 206 -0.26 -6.58 16.60
C LEU A 206 0.08 -7.19 15.26
N ALA A 207 0.97 -6.56 14.50
CA ALA A 207 1.48 -7.14 13.27
C ALA A 207 2.96 -6.80 13.08
N VAL A 208 3.69 -7.69 12.44
CA VAL A 208 5.10 -7.53 12.08
C VAL A 208 5.30 -8.05 10.67
N GLY A 209 6.13 -7.37 9.89
CA GLY A 209 6.40 -7.80 8.52
C GLY A 209 7.74 -7.32 8.01
N PHE A 210 8.23 -8.07 7.05
CA PHE A 210 9.41 -7.74 6.26
C PHE A 210 9.11 -7.89 4.78
N GLU A 211 9.71 -7.02 3.98
CA GLU A 211 9.62 -7.04 2.52
C GLU A 211 10.98 -6.69 1.91
N ARG A 212 11.36 -7.38 0.85
CA ARG A 212 12.51 -7.04 0.02
C ARG A 212 12.12 -7.05 -1.44
N LEU A 213 12.49 -5.98 -2.13
CA LEU A 213 12.28 -5.74 -3.55
C LEU A 213 13.65 -5.65 -4.21
N ASN A 214 13.97 -6.56 -5.13
CA ASN A 214 15.24 -6.55 -5.84
C ASN A 214 15.07 -5.84 -7.19
N ASN A 215 16.02 -4.97 -7.53
CA ASN A 215 16.07 -4.36 -8.84
C ASN A 215 16.28 -5.43 -9.94
N SER A 216 15.62 -5.29 -11.07
CA SER A 216 15.82 -6.16 -12.23
C SER A 216 17.18 -5.92 -12.92
N THR A 217 17.81 -4.76 -12.69
CA THR A 217 19.17 -4.47 -13.12
C THR A 217 20.16 -4.92 -12.05
N SER A 218 21.03 -5.87 -12.39
CA SER A 218 22.03 -6.40 -11.47
C SER A 218 22.98 -5.29 -10.99
N GLY A 219 23.19 -5.24 -9.68
CA GLY A 219 24.02 -4.20 -9.06
C GLY A 219 23.36 -2.83 -8.92
N GLY A 220 22.06 -2.69 -9.24
CA GLY A 220 21.35 -1.42 -9.19
C GLY A 220 21.41 -0.65 -10.51
N GLY A 221 20.68 0.45 -10.57
CA GLY A 221 20.45 1.26 -11.76
C GLY A 221 18.94 1.44 -12.01
N ALA A 222 18.55 1.75 -13.24
CA ALA A 222 17.15 1.86 -13.59
C ALA A 222 16.41 0.53 -13.35
N TRP A 223 15.22 0.61 -12.74
CA TRP A 223 14.36 -0.55 -12.59
C TRP A 223 13.68 -0.87 -13.92
N GLY A 224 13.92 -2.06 -14.45
CA GLY A 224 13.37 -2.49 -15.74
C GLY A 224 11.97 -3.11 -15.60
N ALA A 225 11.39 -3.44 -16.76
CA ALA A 225 10.05 -4.05 -16.87
C ALA A 225 9.91 -5.39 -16.12
N ASN A 226 11.01 -6.09 -15.89
CA ASN A 226 11.03 -7.35 -15.14
C ASN A 226 11.05 -7.15 -13.61
N SER A 227 10.99 -5.92 -13.13
CA SER A 227 10.78 -5.68 -11.70
C SER A 227 9.36 -6.07 -11.29
N THR A 228 9.24 -6.84 -10.23
CA THR A 228 7.93 -7.30 -9.72
C THR A 228 7.22 -6.25 -8.87
N ALA A 229 7.91 -5.22 -8.41
CA ALA A 229 7.41 -4.29 -7.40
C ALA A 229 6.55 -3.14 -7.94
N ASN A 230 6.50 -2.94 -9.25
CA ASN A 230 5.70 -1.86 -9.84
C ASN A 230 5.31 -2.18 -11.29
N SER A 231 4.31 -1.46 -11.80
CA SER A 231 3.86 -1.55 -13.19
C SER A 231 4.90 -1.04 -14.19
N ASN A 232 5.70 -0.04 -13.80
CA ASN A 232 6.69 0.64 -14.62
C ASN A 232 8.13 0.36 -14.16
N GLY A 233 8.33 -0.65 -13.32
CA GLY A 233 9.64 -1.08 -12.84
C GLY A 233 10.00 -0.58 -11.45
N GLU A 234 9.89 0.69 -11.15
CA GLU A 234 10.32 1.26 -9.88
C GLU A 234 9.20 1.32 -8.84
N PRO A 235 9.41 0.85 -7.59
CA PRO A 235 8.43 0.99 -6.53
C PRO A 235 8.46 2.40 -5.94
N GLY A 236 7.28 3.01 -5.84
CA GLY A 236 6.95 4.25 -5.15
C GLY A 236 8.04 5.31 -5.03
N VAL A 237 7.98 6.34 -5.87
CA VAL A 237 8.91 7.47 -5.82
C VAL A 237 8.24 8.69 -5.20
N SER A 238 8.89 9.30 -4.23
CA SER A 238 8.47 10.52 -3.56
C SER A 238 9.61 11.54 -3.52
N GLY A 239 9.35 12.76 -3.08
CA GLY A 239 10.41 13.76 -2.85
C GLY A 239 11.47 13.29 -1.85
N ILE A 240 11.12 12.35 -0.96
CA ILE A 240 12.01 11.77 0.04
C ILE A 240 12.95 10.73 -0.58
N THR A 241 12.43 9.90 -1.48
CA THR A 241 13.12 8.73 -2.04
C THR A 241 13.77 8.97 -3.39
N ASN A 242 13.51 10.13 -4.00
CA ASN A 242 13.89 10.47 -5.37
C ASN A 242 15.39 10.28 -5.69
N GLY A 243 16.28 10.56 -4.75
CA GLY A 243 17.71 10.37 -4.93
C GLY A 243 18.21 8.92 -4.86
N PHE A 244 17.32 7.98 -4.46
CA PHE A 244 17.66 6.58 -4.22
C PHE A 244 17.02 5.62 -5.22
N GLN A 245 16.47 6.14 -6.32
CA GLN A 245 15.78 5.37 -7.37
C GLN A 245 16.63 4.26 -8.00
N THR A 246 17.94 4.41 -7.99
CA THR A 246 18.88 3.44 -8.58
C THR A 246 19.34 2.37 -7.59
N ALA A 247 18.62 2.18 -6.49
CA ALA A 247 18.94 1.16 -5.51
C ALA A 247 19.02 -0.25 -6.12
N GLN A 248 19.97 -1.05 -5.67
CA GLN A 248 20.06 -2.47 -6.01
C GLN A 248 18.88 -3.25 -5.41
N ALA A 249 18.43 -2.83 -4.22
CA ALA A 249 17.26 -3.39 -3.57
C ALA A 249 16.65 -2.37 -2.60
N GLN A 250 15.37 -2.55 -2.31
CA GLN A 250 14.69 -1.87 -1.22
C GLN A 250 14.27 -2.91 -0.18
N GLN A 251 14.39 -2.57 1.09
CA GLN A 251 13.97 -3.42 2.20
C GLN A 251 13.11 -2.61 3.16
N ARG A 252 12.07 -3.24 3.68
CA ARG A 252 11.19 -2.67 4.68
C ARG A 252 10.94 -3.67 5.79
N PHE A 253 11.10 -3.22 7.01
CA PHE A 253 10.67 -3.91 8.21
C PHE A 253 9.74 -2.99 8.97
N ALA A 254 8.59 -3.49 9.42
CA ALA A 254 7.71 -2.70 10.26
C ALA A 254 7.00 -3.55 11.30
N VAL A 255 6.62 -2.86 12.38
CA VAL A 255 5.72 -3.36 13.42
C VAL A 255 4.59 -2.35 13.54
N THR A 256 3.37 -2.84 13.53
CA THR A 256 2.17 -2.03 13.76
C THR A 256 1.32 -2.68 14.85
N GLY A 257 0.56 -1.88 15.56
CA GLY A 257 -0.33 -2.40 16.58
C GLY A 257 -1.43 -1.42 16.94
N GLY A 258 -2.50 -1.96 17.51
CA GLY A 258 -3.64 -1.18 17.94
C GLY A 258 -4.26 -1.72 19.22
N TYR A 259 -4.92 -0.83 19.95
CA TYR A 259 -5.66 -1.16 21.14
C TYR A 259 -6.98 -0.38 21.20
N ALA A 260 -8.10 -1.12 21.28
CA ALA A 260 -9.43 -0.54 21.49
C ALA A 260 -9.72 -0.41 22.98
N PHE A 261 -9.73 0.81 23.51
CA PHE A 261 -10.07 1.06 24.92
C PHE A 261 -11.54 0.77 25.22
N ASN A 262 -12.39 1.15 24.28
CA ASN A 262 -13.84 0.93 24.31
C ASN A 262 -14.43 1.12 22.90
N SER A 263 -15.75 1.20 22.77
CA SER A 263 -16.44 1.41 21.47
C SER A 263 -16.25 2.80 20.86
N GLN A 264 -15.67 3.75 21.59
CA GLN A 264 -15.49 5.14 21.14
C GLN A 264 -14.02 5.51 20.94
N TRP A 265 -13.08 4.85 21.62
CA TRP A 265 -11.69 5.21 21.62
C TRP A 265 -10.80 4.03 21.25
N ASP A 266 -9.95 4.23 20.29
CA ASP A 266 -8.84 3.33 19.98
C ASP A 266 -7.57 4.13 19.64
N ILE A 267 -6.44 3.45 19.72
CA ILE A 267 -5.12 3.97 19.38
C ILE A 267 -4.42 2.96 18.50
N SER A 268 -3.68 3.44 17.52
CA SER A 268 -2.71 2.64 16.78
C SER A 268 -1.33 3.28 16.81
N ALA A 269 -0.30 2.44 16.73
CA ALA A 269 1.09 2.87 16.64
C ALA A 269 1.83 2.02 15.60
N SER A 270 2.83 2.61 14.99
CA SER A 270 3.67 1.96 13.99
C SER A 270 5.13 2.38 14.16
N TRP A 271 6.02 1.45 13.83
CA TRP A 271 7.43 1.74 13.64
C TRP A 271 7.93 1.00 12.40
N SER A 272 8.71 1.69 11.57
CA SER A 272 9.28 1.12 10.37
C SER A 272 10.76 1.46 10.21
N ASN A 273 11.51 0.54 9.58
CA ASN A 273 12.87 0.70 9.10
C ASN A 273 12.89 0.41 7.61
N VAL A 274 13.30 1.38 6.82
CA VAL A 274 13.36 1.29 5.36
C VAL A 274 14.79 1.48 4.89
N GLN A 275 15.25 0.63 3.99
CA GLN A 275 16.61 0.64 3.48
C GLN A 275 16.62 0.65 1.95
N TYR A 276 17.33 1.60 1.38
CA TYR A 276 17.70 1.64 -0.02
C TYR A 276 19.14 1.16 -0.14
N VAL A 277 19.32 -0.08 -0.61
CA VAL A 277 20.61 -0.76 -0.65
C VAL A 277 21.37 -0.29 -1.90
N ALA A 278 22.56 0.27 -1.69
CA ALA A 278 23.45 0.64 -2.78
C ALA A 278 24.02 -0.59 -3.48
N GLY A 279 24.25 -0.48 -4.77
CA GLY A 279 24.98 -1.46 -5.59
C GLY A 279 25.92 -0.75 -6.55
N ALA A 280 26.70 -1.52 -7.32
CA ALA A 280 27.72 -0.97 -8.21
C ALA A 280 27.18 -0.02 -9.29
N GLY A 281 25.91 -0.20 -9.69
CA GLY A 281 25.22 0.66 -10.66
C GLY A 281 24.37 1.77 -10.04
N SER A 282 24.36 1.90 -8.70
CA SER A 282 23.59 2.94 -8.01
C SER A 282 24.26 4.31 -8.17
N LYS A 283 23.45 5.38 -8.19
CA LYS A 283 23.94 6.77 -8.15
C LYS A 283 24.28 7.24 -6.73
N PHE A 284 24.29 6.34 -5.76
CA PHE A 284 24.68 6.57 -4.37
C PHE A 284 25.49 5.37 -3.90
N PHE A 285 26.30 5.53 -2.83
CA PHE A 285 27.33 4.54 -2.49
C PHE A 285 27.13 3.87 -1.13
N ASP A 286 26.40 4.52 -0.19
CA ASP A 286 26.07 3.94 1.11
C ASP A 286 24.61 3.56 1.15
N THR A 287 24.26 2.44 1.79
CA THR A 287 22.85 2.09 2.07
C THR A 287 22.19 3.20 2.88
N GLN A 288 21.15 3.79 2.32
CA GLN A 288 20.35 4.79 3.02
C GLN A 288 19.30 4.13 3.89
N ILE A 289 19.29 4.48 5.16
CA ILE A 289 18.36 3.93 6.15
C ILE A 289 17.44 5.04 6.66
N TRP A 290 16.17 4.73 6.76
CA TRP A 290 15.13 5.57 7.31
C TRP A 290 14.42 4.86 8.44
N ASN A 291 14.11 5.57 9.52
CA ASN A 291 13.27 5.07 10.60
C ASN A 291 12.09 6.03 10.77
N THR A 292 10.90 5.46 10.85
CA THR A 292 9.67 6.21 11.08
C THR A 292 8.93 5.64 12.28
N GLY A 293 8.50 6.51 13.19
CA GLY A 293 7.55 6.16 14.25
C GLY A 293 6.30 6.99 14.10
N GLY A 294 5.14 6.39 14.27
CA GLY A 294 3.85 7.05 14.15
C GLY A 294 2.84 6.58 15.19
N VAL A 295 1.90 7.45 15.52
CA VAL A 295 0.79 7.16 16.42
C VAL A 295 -0.47 7.85 15.90
N VAL A 296 -1.62 7.17 16.00
CA VAL A 296 -2.95 7.69 15.66
C VAL A 296 -3.89 7.43 16.81
N LEU A 297 -4.56 8.45 17.27
CA LEU A 297 -5.69 8.35 18.20
C LEU A 297 -6.99 8.54 17.42
N HIS A 298 -7.88 7.60 17.53
CA HIS A 298 -9.22 7.65 16.93
C HIS A 298 -10.28 7.81 18.00
N TYR A 299 -11.27 8.65 17.71
CA TYR A 299 -12.40 8.94 18.58
C TYR A 299 -13.71 8.94 17.81
N LYS A 300 -14.67 8.15 18.26
CA LYS A 300 -16.01 8.04 17.69
C LYS A 300 -17.06 8.63 18.66
N PRO A 301 -17.26 9.96 18.66
CA PRO A 301 -18.22 10.62 19.57
C PRO A 301 -19.67 10.22 19.29
N LEU A 302 -19.99 9.94 18.02
CA LEU A 302 -21.32 9.57 17.57
C LEU A 302 -21.22 8.38 16.61
N THR A 303 -22.30 7.61 16.47
CA THR A 303 -22.34 6.46 15.53
C THR A 303 -21.99 6.85 14.09
N ALA A 304 -22.31 8.09 13.70
CA ALA A 304 -22.05 8.58 12.34
C ALA A 304 -20.77 9.39 12.20
N LEU A 305 -20.07 9.74 13.28
CA LEU A 305 -18.89 10.62 13.23
C LEU A 305 -17.66 9.93 13.80
N ASP A 306 -16.62 9.84 13.00
CA ASP A 306 -15.29 9.38 13.37
C ASP A 306 -14.30 10.55 13.23
N LEU A 307 -13.47 10.74 14.26
CA LEU A 307 -12.42 11.75 14.33
C LEU A 307 -11.08 11.05 14.57
N ALA A 308 -10.03 11.47 13.90
CA ALA A 308 -8.70 10.97 14.22
C ALA A 308 -7.64 12.07 14.19
N ALA A 309 -6.64 11.90 15.05
CA ALA A 309 -5.45 12.75 15.10
C ALA A 309 -4.21 11.87 15.11
N GLY A 310 -3.19 12.25 14.35
CA GLY A 310 -1.96 11.50 14.24
C GLY A 310 -0.72 12.36 14.21
N TYR A 311 0.37 11.75 14.62
CA TYR A 311 1.71 12.31 14.52
C TYR A 311 2.69 11.26 14.06
N SER A 312 3.60 11.65 13.16
CA SER A 312 4.72 10.79 12.78
C SER A 312 6.04 11.57 12.75
N TYR A 313 7.12 10.84 13.03
CA TYR A 313 8.48 11.32 12.92
C TYR A 313 9.33 10.35 12.12
N THR A 314 9.88 10.85 11.00
CA THR A 314 10.78 10.10 10.11
C THR A 314 12.18 10.71 10.18
N ARG A 315 13.21 9.88 10.25
CA ARG A 315 14.60 10.32 10.24
C ARG A 315 15.48 9.37 9.43
N ALA A 316 16.31 9.98 8.57
CA ALA A 316 17.38 9.28 7.84
C ALA A 316 18.61 9.07 8.72
N THR A 317 19.43 8.08 8.35
CA THR A 317 20.83 8.00 8.81
C THR A 317 21.72 8.96 8.00
N ARG A 318 22.86 9.32 8.55
CA ARG A 318 23.91 10.05 7.82
C ARG A 318 24.61 9.06 6.89
N ALA A 319 24.54 9.29 5.59
CA ALA A 319 25.12 8.44 4.56
C ALA A 319 25.32 9.25 3.28
N ASN A 320 26.05 8.73 2.33
CA ASN A 320 26.20 9.32 1.00
C ASN A 320 26.73 10.77 0.99
N GLY A 321 27.63 11.10 1.92
CA GLY A 321 28.19 12.44 2.07
C GLY A 321 27.29 13.45 2.78
N ILE A 322 26.09 13.05 3.21
CA ILE A 322 25.15 13.91 3.96
C ILE A 322 25.61 14.03 5.41
N THR A 323 25.88 15.25 5.86
CA THR A 323 26.29 15.55 7.24
C THR A 323 25.12 15.90 8.16
N SER A 324 24.05 16.47 7.60
CA SER A 324 22.80 16.81 8.30
C SER A 324 21.66 15.97 7.75
N ALA A 325 21.44 14.78 8.32
CA ALA A 325 20.47 13.83 7.82
C ALA A 325 19.03 14.38 7.83
N ALA A 326 18.27 14.05 6.79
CA ALA A 326 16.89 14.47 6.64
C ALA A 326 16.02 13.98 7.79
N SER A 327 15.05 14.80 8.19
CA SER A 327 14.02 14.45 9.15
C SER A 327 12.69 15.10 8.77
N TYR A 328 11.58 14.42 9.09
CA TYR A 328 10.24 14.88 8.79
C TYR A 328 9.35 14.72 10.03
N ARG A 329 8.58 15.75 10.33
CA ARG A 329 7.54 15.74 11.37
C ARG A 329 6.22 16.02 10.69
N GLN A 330 5.25 15.17 10.91
CA GLN A 330 3.93 15.30 10.27
C GLN A 330 2.84 15.19 11.33
N PHE A 331 1.89 16.12 11.27
CA PHE A 331 0.64 16.13 12.02
C PHE A 331 -0.51 15.95 11.05
N ASN A 332 -1.47 15.11 11.43
CA ASN A 332 -2.65 14.83 10.63
C ASN A 332 -3.90 14.91 11.48
N LEU A 333 -4.98 15.39 10.87
CA LEU A 333 -6.34 15.30 11.40
C LEU A 333 -7.24 14.70 10.32
N SER A 334 -8.25 13.96 10.75
CA SER A 334 -9.29 13.49 9.86
C SER A 334 -10.65 13.48 10.55
N GLN A 335 -11.69 13.76 9.77
CA GLN A 335 -13.09 13.69 10.18
C GLN A 335 -13.83 12.90 9.09
N TYR A 336 -14.59 11.89 9.51
CA TYR A 336 -15.40 11.10 8.60
C TYR A 336 -16.84 11.06 9.10
N TYR A 337 -17.79 11.47 8.25
CA TYR A 337 -19.21 11.47 8.56
C TYR A 337 -19.95 10.45 7.69
N THR A 338 -20.53 9.45 8.32
CA THR A 338 -21.29 8.38 7.69
C THR A 338 -22.69 8.84 7.33
N LEU A 339 -22.99 9.03 6.05
CA LEU A 339 -24.33 9.33 5.53
C LEU A 339 -25.19 8.07 5.43
N SER A 340 -24.58 6.95 5.07
CA SER A 340 -25.20 5.62 4.99
C SER A 340 -24.15 4.53 5.12
N LYS A 341 -24.58 3.25 5.12
CA LYS A 341 -23.64 2.10 5.11
C LYS A 341 -22.63 2.12 3.95
N ARG A 342 -22.91 2.85 2.86
CA ARG A 342 -22.12 2.89 1.64
C ARG A 342 -21.54 4.26 1.32
N THR A 343 -22.03 5.34 1.92
CA THR A 343 -21.68 6.70 1.57
C THR A 343 -21.20 7.47 2.79
N GLY A 344 -20.09 8.17 2.66
CA GLY A 344 -19.55 9.06 3.70
C GLY A 344 -18.97 10.33 3.10
N LEU A 345 -18.92 11.36 3.93
CA LEU A 345 -18.18 12.59 3.69
C LEU A 345 -16.92 12.55 4.55
N TYR A 346 -15.85 13.16 4.07
CA TYR A 346 -14.63 13.27 4.83
C TYR A 346 -13.99 14.65 4.70
N PHE A 347 -13.23 15.02 5.72
CA PHE A 347 -12.30 16.13 5.69
C PHE A 347 -10.98 15.66 6.30
N VAL A 348 -9.86 15.92 5.63
CA VAL A 348 -8.52 15.51 6.06
C VAL A 348 -7.56 16.66 5.93
N GLU A 349 -6.68 16.82 6.93
CA GLU A 349 -5.67 17.85 6.97
C GLU A 349 -4.33 17.27 7.39
N ALA A 350 -3.28 17.87 6.86
CA ALA A 350 -1.92 17.54 7.23
C ALA A 350 -1.02 18.78 7.25
N TYR A 351 -0.09 18.79 8.19
CA TYR A 351 1.06 19.69 8.23
C TYR A 351 2.33 18.89 8.35
N GLN A 352 3.28 19.17 7.48
CA GLN A 352 4.60 18.53 7.53
C GLN A 352 5.70 19.57 7.56
N ARG A 353 6.76 19.28 8.36
CA ARG A 353 8.02 20.03 8.38
C ARG A 353 9.19 19.10 8.17
N ALA A 354 9.97 19.38 7.12
CA ALA A 354 11.24 18.75 6.81
C ALA A 354 12.43 19.53 7.42
N GLY A 355 13.54 18.87 7.63
CA GLY A 355 14.82 19.43 8.02
C GLY A 355 15.97 18.55 7.56
N GLY A 356 17.18 19.10 7.53
CA GLY A 356 18.37 18.41 7.06
C GLY A 356 18.46 18.33 5.54
N GLN A 357 19.17 17.33 5.04
CA GLN A 357 19.52 17.14 3.64
C GLN A 357 19.20 15.71 3.18
N THR A 358 18.88 15.57 1.91
CA THR A 358 18.67 14.29 1.21
C THR A 358 19.37 14.32 -0.15
N LEU A 359 19.27 13.25 -0.92
CA LEU A 359 19.77 13.21 -2.29
C LEU A 359 18.70 13.67 -3.28
N GLY A 360 19.08 14.54 -4.20
CA GLY A 360 18.28 14.87 -5.38
C GLY A 360 18.39 13.81 -6.48
N THR A 361 17.77 14.09 -7.63
CA THR A 361 17.62 13.15 -8.77
C THR A 361 18.92 12.53 -9.25
N ASN A 362 20.06 13.21 -9.08
CA ASN A 362 21.38 12.71 -9.51
C ASN A 362 22.12 11.92 -8.41
N GLY A 363 21.44 11.55 -7.33
CA GLY A 363 22.02 10.76 -6.24
C GLY A 363 23.06 11.53 -5.43
N ALA A 364 24.14 10.85 -5.00
CA ALA A 364 25.19 11.41 -4.14
C ALA A 364 25.95 12.59 -4.75
N GLY A 365 25.91 12.77 -6.07
CA GLY A 365 26.42 13.96 -6.75
C GLY A 365 25.53 15.20 -6.60
N ASN A 366 24.37 15.09 -5.99
CA ASN A 366 23.41 16.18 -5.83
C ASN A 366 22.74 16.12 -4.45
N ILE A 367 23.45 16.59 -3.42
CA ILE A 367 22.88 16.75 -2.07
C ILE A 367 22.04 18.03 -2.05
N ILE A 368 20.76 17.89 -1.65
CA ILE A 368 19.80 18.99 -1.59
C ILE A 368 19.21 19.13 -0.19
N ASP A 369 18.68 20.30 0.13
CA ASP A 369 17.86 20.48 1.33
C ASP A 369 16.62 19.61 1.24
N ALA A 370 16.28 18.91 2.32
CA ALA A 370 15.06 18.15 2.42
C ALA A 370 13.85 19.10 2.43
N THR A 371 12.89 18.83 1.56
CA THR A 371 11.62 19.56 1.45
C THR A 371 10.46 18.69 1.91
N ALA A 372 9.37 19.30 2.36
CA ALA A 372 8.20 18.57 2.81
C ALA A 372 7.53 17.82 1.65
N ASP A 373 6.99 16.64 1.95
CA ASP A 373 6.27 15.78 1.00
C ASP A 373 5.16 15.01 1.74
N ILE A 374 3.98 15.65 1.83
CA ILE A 374 2.82 15.09 2.51
C ILE A 374 2.20 13.99 1.65
N GLY A 375 1.86 12.87 2.27
CA GLY A 375 1.05 11.83 1.67
C GLY A 375 1.83 10.82 0.86
N ASP A 376 1.12 10.15 -0.05
CA ASP A 376 1.58 8.98 -0.79
C ASP A 376 2.19 9.29 -2.17
N GLY A 377 2.21 10.54 -2.59
CA GLY A 377 2.72 10.96 -3.89
C GLY A 377 1.76 10.80 -5.07
N GLN A 378 0.57 10.20 -4.91
CA GLN A 378 -0.41 10.09 -6.00
C GLN A 378 -1.31 11.32 -6.12
N ASN A 379 -1.87 11.78 -5.01
CA ASN A 379 -2.74 12.95 -4.97
C ASN A 379 -2.06 14.21 -4.43
N SER A 380 -0.88 14.04 -3.90
CA SER A 380 0.01 15.09 -3.40
C SER A 380 1.21 15.28 -4.34
N ALA A 381 1.93 16.35 -4.12
CA ALA A 381 3.20 16.63 -4.77
C ALA A 381 4.18 17.15 -3.71
N PRO A 382 5.49 16.93 -3.87
CA PRO A 382 6.47 17.48 -2.96
C PRO A 382 6.40 19.01 -2.92
N SER A 383 6.77 19.57 -1.78
CA SER A 383 6.94 21.02 -1.62
C SER A 383 8.32 21.45 -2.11
N SER A 384 8.43 22.69 -2.57
CA SER A 384 9.74 23.34 -2.76
C SER A 384 10.28 23.98 -1.49
N SER A 385 9.60 23.83 -0.36
CA SER A 385 10.00 24.38 0.94
C SER A 385 10.07 23.31 2.04
N ARG A 386 10.65 23.67 3.18
CA ARG A 386 10.74 22.77 4.34
C ARG A 386 9.39 22.54 5.03
N SER A 387 8.34 23.25 4.67
CA SER A 387 7.00 23.07 5.25
C SER A 387 5.94 22.98 4.17
N GLN A 388 4.90 22.21 4.45
CA GLN A 388 3.74 22.04 3.60
C GLN A 388 2.50 21.89 4.46
N VAL A 389 1.40 22.48 4.01
CA VAL A 389 0.04 22.24 4.50
C VAL A 389 -0.74 21.63 3.37
N ALA A 390 -1.50 20.61 3.65
CA ALA A 390 -2.44 20.00 2.71
C ALA A 390 -3.77 19.72 3.40
N GLY A 391 -4.87 19.77 2.64
CA GLY A 391 -6.18 19.40 3.11
C GLY A 391 -7.10 19.02 1.97
N ALA A 392 -8.07 18.16 2.24
CA ALA A 392 -9.08 17.77 1.26
C ALA A 392 -10.43 17.52 1.91
N ILE A 393 -11.48 17.89 1.20
CA ILE A 393 -12.86 17.52 1.51
C ILE A 393 -13.42 16.69 0.37
N GLY A 394 -14.11 15.61 0.67
CA GLY A 394 -14.63 14.72 -0.37
C GLY A 394 -15.78 13.84 0.06
N ILE A 395 -16.24 13.08 -0.91
CA ILE A 395 -17.30 12.08 -0.78
C ILE A 395 -16.80 10.73 -1.28
N ILE A 396 -17.13 9.70 -0.54
CA ILE A 396 -16.85 8.31 -0.90
C ILE A 396 -18.14 7.52 -0.97
N HIS A 397 -18.30 6.71 -2.04
CA HIS A 397 -19.40 5.78 -2.18
C HIS A 397 -18.89 4.37 -2.52
N ARG A 398 -19.44 3.36 -1.85
CA ARG A 398 -19.15 1.93 -2.06
C ARG A 398 -20.38 1.24 -2.67
N PHE A 399 -20.16 0.39 -3.67
CA PHE A 399 -21.25 -0.36 -4.32
C PHE A 399 -20.93 -1.84 -4.47
#